data_784a850d63c797a346ee89f112bdd9a7
#
_entry.id   784a850d63c797a346ee89f112bdd9a7
#
_cell.length_a   1.000
_cell.length_b   1.000
_cell.length_c   1.000
_cell.angle_alpha   90.00
_cell.angle_beta   90.00
_cell.angle_gamma   90.00
#
_symmetry.space_group_name_H-M   'P 1'
#
loop_
_entity.id
_entity.type
_entity.pdbx_description
1 polymer ?
#
loop_
_entity_poly.entity_id
_entity_poly.type
_entity_poly.pdbx_seq_one_letter_code
_entity_poly.pdbx_strand_id
1 'polypeptide(L)'
;ETMTHLPYDVVNTHHHYDHVGGNGRFSMVYAHKKAIPVIQEQNNLQSRKEFFRSQEARPEYNYEASLEFDASIMGDFEMKGIEEGFVFHLGNRDLEVLDTPGHTKDGICLLDRKYRLLFSGDTVVSTPVLMFDTFSDTMSTYLESLKKLAQLRNSYELIFPGHYLRPIGSIYIDDQIACIQ
;
A
#
# COMPACT_ATOMS: atom_id res chain seq x y z
N GLU A 1 9.77 15.51 12.55
CA GLU A 1 11.06 14.89 12.97
C GLU A 1 11.25 13.61 12.17
N THR A 2 12.39 13.46 11.52
CA THR A 2 12.71 12.22 10.81
C THR A 2 13.13 11.16 11.82
N MET A 3 12.60 9.95 11.70
CA MET A 3 12.96 8.83 12.57
C MET A 3 14.36 8.27 12.30
N THR A 4 15.01 8.73 11.22
CA THR A 4 16.33 8.29 10.81
C THR A 4 17.11 9.44 10.17
N HIS A 5 18.43 9.42 10.27
CA HIS A 5 19.35 10.28 9.52
C HIS A 5 19.96 9.56 8.31
N LEU A 6 19.57 8.31 8.08
CA LEU A 6 20.00 7.54 6.91
C LEU A 6 19.22 7.96 5.67
N PRO A 7 19.80 7.85 4.48
CA PRO A 7 19.03 7.94 3.23
C PRO A 7 17.88 6.93 3.25
N TYR A 8 16.75 7.31 2.70
CA TYR A 8 15.57 6.45 2.63
C TYR A 8 14.84 6.67 1.30
N ASP A 9 14.19 5.63 0.85
CA ASP A 9 13.22 5.65 -0.23
C ASP A 9 11.80 5.50 0.33
N VAL A 10 10.83 6.17 -0.30
CA VAL A 10 9.42 6.05 0.04
C VAL A 10 8.74 5.24 -1.06
N VAL A 11 8.01 4.20 -0.68
CA VAL A 11 7.32 3.32 -1.60
C VAL A 11 5.86 3.23 -1.22
N ASN A 12 4.96 3.56 -2.15
CA ASN A 12 3.53 3.32 -1.97
C ASN A 12 3.19 1.90 -2.43
N THR A 13 2.53 1.13 -1.59
CA THR A 13 2.06 -0.22 -1.92
C THR A 13 0.87 -0.21 -2.88
N HIS A 14 0.07 0.85 -2.87
CA HIS A 14 -1.06 1.09 -3.76
C HIS A 14 -1.54 2.56 -3.67
N HIS A 15 -2.50 2.95 -4.51
CA HIS A 15 -2.93 4.34 -4.69
C HIS A 15 -3.97 4.85 -3.68
N HIS A 16 -4.47 4.06 -2.73
CA HIS A 16 -5.49 4.55 -1.81
C HIS A 16 -4.99 5.71 -0.96
N TYR A 17 -5.91 6.63 -0.68
CA TYR A 17 -5.59 7.94 -0.14
C TYR A 17 -4.88 7.88 1.22
N ASP A 18 -5.27 6.98 2.09
CA ASP A 18 -4.66 6.75 3.40
C ASP A 18 -3.22 6.23 3.34
N HIS A 19 -2.77 5.75 2.17
CA HIS A 19 -1.39 5.35 1.90
C HIS A 19 -0.58 6.41 1.15
N VAL A 20 -1.23 7.27 0.35
CA VAL A 20 -0.53 8.23 -0.51
C VAL A 20 -0.71 9.69 -0.09
N GLY A 21 -1.65 10.00 0.80
CA GLY A 21 -1.98 11.37 1.19
C GLY A 21 -0.80 12.17 1.74
N GLY A 22 0.19 11.52 2.33
CA GLY A 22 1.41 12.13 2.85
C GLY A 22 2.55 12.32 1.84
N ASN A 23 2.39 11.95 0.57
CA ASN A 23 3.46 11.96 -0.43
C ASN A 23 4.10 13.34 -0.63
N GLY A 24 3.33 14.43 -0.51
CA GLY A 24 3.85 15.81 -0.62
C GLY A 24 4.90 16.21 0.43
N ARG A 25 5.15 15.35 1.43
CA ARG A 25 6.24 15.52 2.40
C ARG A 25 7.61 15.07 1.89
N PHE A 26 7.65 14.42 0.73
CA PHE A 26 8.85 13.81 0.15
C PHE A 26 9.10 14.38 -1.24
N SER A 27 10.37 14.54 -1.62
CA SER A 27 10.72 15.02 -2.96
C SER A 27 10.47 13.97 -4.04
N MET A 28 10.54 12.68 -3.69
CA MET A 28 10.32 11.57 -4.61
C MET A 28 9.71 10.38 -3.89
N VAL A 29 8.77 9.71 -4.56
CA VAL A 29 8.17 8.45 -4.12
C VAL A 29 8.17 7.40 -5.24
N TYR A 30 8.29 6.15 -4.87
CA TYR A 30 8.12 5.03 -5.78
C TYR A 30 6.68 4.51 -5.69
N ALA A 31 6.09 4.19 -6.82
CA ALA A 31 4.77 3.58 -6.89
C ALA A 31 4.69 2.66 -8.11
N HIS A 32 3.78 1.69 -8.08
CA HIS A 32 3.52 0.90 -9.28
C HIS A 32 3.13 1.81 -10.45
N LYS A 33 3.58 1.51 -11.67
CA LYS A 33 3.33 2.35 -12.87
C LYS A 33 1.85 2.67 -13.07
N LYS A 34 0.94 1.74 -12.75
CA LYS A 34 -0.51 1.94 -12.83
C LYS A 34 -1.05 2.88 -11.76
N ALA A 35 -0.38 3.03 -10.62
CA ALA A 35 -0.78 3.94 -9.54
C ALA A 35 -0.55 5.40 -9.89
N ILE A 36 0.49 5.71 -10.68
CA ILE A 36 0.94 7.08 -10.94
C ILE A 36 -0.19 7.99 -11.45
N PRO A 37 -0.93 7.64 -12.52
CA PRO A 37 -1.99 8.53 -13.01
C PRO A 37 -3.10 8.75 -11.97
N VAL A 38 -3.43 7.72 -11.17
CA VAL A 38 -4.47 7.82 -10.15
C VAL A 38 -4.01 8.73 -9.00
N ILE A 39 -2.77 8.56 -8.53
CA ILE A 39 -2.19 9.40 -7.47
C ILE A 39 -2.12 10.86 -7.93
N GLN A 40 -1.72 11.11 -9.19
CA GLN A 40 -1.68 12.46 -9.76
C GLN A 40 -3.06 13.11 -9.81
N GLU A 41 -4.07 12.36 -10.23
CA GLU A 41 -5.45 12.83 -10.27
C GLU A 41 -5.99 13.14 -8.87
N GLN A 42 -5.65 12.34 -7.86
CA GLN A 42 -6.07 12.52 -6.48
C GLN A 42 -5.32 13.63 -5.74
N ASN A 43 -4.13 14.03 -6.20
CA ASN A 43 -3.29 15.02 -5.50
C ASN A 43 -3.78 16.47 -5.73
N ASN A 44 -5.02 16.72 -5.37
CA ASN A 44 -5.63 18.05 -5.42
C ASN A 44 -6.59 18.26 -4.24
N LEU A 45 -6.85 19.53 -3.90
CA LEU A 45 -7.66 19.89 -2.73
C LEU A 45 -9.10 19.38 -2.81
N GLN A 46 -9.68 19.26 -4.01
CA GLN A 46 -11.05 18.80 -4.17
C GLN A 46 -11.17 17.31 -3.84
N SER A 47 -10.31 16.47 -4.37
CA SER A 47 -10.27 15.03 -4.06
C SER A 47 -10.03 14.77 -2.58
N ARG A 48 -9.15 15.58 -1.95
CA ARG A 48 -8.89 15.52 -0.51
C ARG A 48 -10.14 15.86 0.32
N LYS A 49 -10.86 16.90 -0.05
CA LYS A 49 -12.14 17.24 0.58
C LYS A 49 -13.18 16.12 0.47
N GLU A 50 -13.27 15.50 -0.69
CA GLU A 50 -14.20 14.39 -0.91
C GLU A 50 -13.84 13.16 -0.06
N PHE A 51 -12.56 12.82 0.01
CA PHE A 51 -12.10 11.75 0.89
C PHE A 51 -12.45 12.03 2.36
N PHE A 52 -12.12 13.21 2.88
CA PHE A 52 -12.40 13.54 4.29
C PHE A 52 -13.89 13.62 4.59
N ARG A 53 -14.72 14.11 3.67
CA ARG A 53 -16.18 14.08 3.82
C ARG A 53 -16.72 12.65 3.95
N SER A 54 -16.15 11.69 3.25
CA SER A 54 -16.55 10.29 3.38
C SER A 54 -16.29 9.71 4.79
N GLN A 55 -15.45 10.36 5.61
CA GLN A 55 -15.11 9.95 6.97
C GLN A 55 -15.93 10.68 8.06
N GLU A 56 -16.75 11.67 7.70
CA GLU A 56 -17.50 12.49 8.66
C GLU A 56 -18.48 11.70 9.56
N ALA A 57 -18.88 10.51 9.14
CA ALA A 57 -19.76 9.65 9.93
C ALA A 57 -19.12 9.08 11.21
N ARG A 58 -17.79 9.25 11.39
CA ARG A 58 -17.07 8.77 12.57
C ARG A 58 -17.17 9.80 13.70
N PRO A 59 -17.66 9.43 14.90
CA PRO A 59 -17.90 10.40 15.99
C PRO A 59 -16.65 11.16 16.46
N GLU A 60 -15.48 10.52 16.36
CA GLU A 60 -14.17 11.07 16.75
C GLU A 60 -13.52 11.93 15.66
N TYR A 61 -14.15 12.04 14.49
CA TYR A 61 -13.55 12.69 13.34
C TYR A 61 -13.81 14.19 13.31
N ASN A 62 -12.75 15.00 13.28
CA ASN A 62 -12.81 16.43 13.06
C ASN A 62 -12.41 16.77 11.63
N TYR A 63 -13.40 16.95 10.77
CA TYR A 63 -13.23 17.24 9.35
C TYR A 63 -12.34 18.46 9.08
N GLU A 64 -12.62 19.59 9.75
CA GLU A 64 -11.90 20.84 9.49
C GLU A 64 -10.42 20.74 9.87
N ALA A 65 -10.12 20.24 11.08
CA ALA A 65 -8.75 20.06 11.53
C ALA A 65 -7.99 19.04 10.68
N SER A 66 -8.65 17.97 10.26
CA SER A 66 -8.04 16.95 9.40
C SER A 66 -7.74 17.49 8.01
N LEU A 67 -8.65 18.26 7.42
CA LEU A 67 -8.44 18.88 6.12
C LEU A 67 -7.36 19.96 6.17
N GLU A 68 -7.30 20.78 7.22
CA GLU A 68 -6.26 21.78 7.41
C GLU A 68 -4.88 21.14 7.51
N PHE A 69 -4.75 20.10 8.34
CA PHE A 69 -3.50 19.34 8.46
C PHE A 69 -3.09 18.73 7.13
N ASP A 70 -4.00 18.06 6.44
CA ASP A 70 -3.74 17.42 5.17
C ASP A 70 -3.33 18.41 4.08
N ALA A 71 -4.03 19.56 4.00
CA ALA A 71 -3.65 20.64 3.07
C ALA A 71 -2.26 21.19 3.36
N SER A 72 -1.83 21.20 4.63
CA SER A 72 -0.48 21.67 5.03
C SER A 72 0.65 20.74 4.59
N ILE A 73 0.35 19.48 4.34
CA ILE A 73 1.32 18.47 3.88
C ILE A 73 1.20 18.16 2.38
N MET A 74 0.25 18.79 1.71
CA MET A 74 0.12 18.70 0.25
C MET A 74 1.27 19.45 -0.41
N GLY A 75 1.91 18.83 -1.39
CA GLY A 75 3.01 19.43 -2.14
C GLY A 75 3.28 18.68 -3.42
N ASP A 76 4.16 19.25 -4.23
CA ASP A 76 4.66 18.59 -5.43
C ASP A 76 5.73 17.56 -5.07
N PHE A 77 5.69 16.43 -5.74
CA PHE A 77 6.67 15.36 -5.59
C PHE A 77 6.86 14.63 -6.93
N GLU A 78 8.05 14.09 -7.10
CA GLU A 78 8.33 13.23 -8.24
C GLU A 78 7.86 11.80 -7.96
N MET A 79 7.37 11.11 -8.99
CA MET A 79 7.02 9.70 -8.90
C MET A 79 7.86 8.85 -9.84
N LYS A 80 8.43 7.79 -9.30
CA LYS A 80 9.16 6.79 -10.07
C LYS A 80 8.37 5.51 -10.16
N GLY A 81 8.03 5.12 -11.40
CA GLY A 81 7.23 3.92 -11.68
C GLY A 81 8.07 2.64 -11.51
N ILE A 82 7.53 1.72 -10.73
CA ILE A 82 8.08 0.37 -10.53
C ILE A 82 7.05 -0.68 -10.93
N GLU A 83 7.48 -1.92 -11.06
CA GLU A 83 6.65 -3.08 -11.40
C GLU A 83 7.31 -4.37 -10.93
N GLU A 84 6.66 -5.48 -11.12
CA GLU A 84 7.15 -6.83 -10.81
C GLU A 84 8.65 -7.00 -11.07
N GLY A 85 9.37 -7.52 -10.09
CA GLY A 85 10.79 -7.83 -10.19
C GLY A 85 11.72 -6.63 -10.00
N PHE A 86 11.20 -5.41 -9.78
CA PHE A 86 12.06 -4.30 -9.36
C PHE A 86 12.65 -4.60 -7.98
N VAL A 87 13.92 -4.25 -7.77
CA VAL A 87 14.62 -4.51 -6.52
C VAL A 87 15.21 -3.22 -5.93
N PHE A 88 14.86 -2.96 -4.68
CA PHE A 88 15.51 -1.92 -3.88
C PHE A 88 16.73 -2.52 -3.19
N HIS A 89 17.92 -2.02 -3.52
CA HIS A 89 19.17 -2.42 -2.90
C HIS A 89 19.50 -1.53 -1.68
N LEU A 90 19.29 -2.05 -0.49
CA LEU A 90 19.46 -1.32 0.77
C LEU A 90 20.79 -1.67 1.49
N GLY A 91 21.84 -1.93 0.71
CA GLY A 91 23.17 -2.28 1.20
C GLY A 91 23.29 -3.76 1.54
N ASN A 92 22.88 -4.17 2.74
CA ASN A 92 23.00 -5.57 3.15
C ASN A 92 21.69 -6.38 2.99
N ARG A 93 20.67 -5.79 2.41
CA ARG A 93 19.36 -6.41 2.14
C ARG A 93 18.74 -5.86 0.87
N ASP A 94 17.93 -6.67 0.24
CA ASP A 94 17.16 -6.32 -0.95
C ASP A 94 15.67 -6.47 -0.67
N LEU A 95 14.87 -5.56 -1.23
CA LEU A 95 13.41 -5.67 -1.24
C LEU A 95 12.96 -5.86 -2.68
N GLU A 96 12.38 -7.02 -2.98
CA GLU A 96 11.85 -7.38 -4.29
C GLU A 96 10.38 -6.95 -4.39
N VAL A 97 10.02 -6.27 -5.46
CA VAL A 97 8.63 -5.88 -5.76
C VAL A 97 7.90 -7.06 -6.37
N LEU A 98 6.76 -7.42 -5.80
CA LEU A 98 5.83 -8.41 -6.30
C LEU A 98 4.51 -7.72 -6.65
N ASP A 99 4.06 -7.81 -7.90
CA ASP A 99 2.73 -7.34 -8.28
C ASP A 99 1.67 -8.25 -7.64
N THR A 100 0.75 -7.65 -6.91
CA THR A 100 -0.34 -8.34 -6.22
C THR A 100 -1.67 -7.61 -6.43
N PRO A 101 -2.13 -7.48 -7.70
CA PRO A 101 -3.41 -6.85 -7.99
C PRO A 101 -4.56 -7.61 -7.34
N GLY A 102 -5.59 -6.88 -6.94
CA GLY A 102 -6.76 -7.41 -6.25
C GLY A 102 -7.47 -6.30 -5.49
N HIS A 103 -7.08 -6.04 -4.26
CA HIS A 103 -7.57 -4.89 -3.48
C HIS A 103 -7.51 -3.59 -4.31
N THR A 104 -6.41 -3.38 -5.02
CA THR A 104 -6.30 -2.41 -6.11
C THR A 104 -5.61 -3.04 -7.33
N LYS A 105 -5.78 -2.42 -8.52
CA LYS A 105 -5.16 -2.88 -9.78
C LYS A 105 -3.63 -2.66 -9.83
N ASP A 106 -3.13 -1.82 -8.95
CA ASP A 106 -1.73 -1.40 -8.81
C ASP A 106 -1.07 -1.93 -7.54
N GLY A 107 -1.76 -2.80 -6.80
CA GLY A 107 -1.29 -3.36 -5.55
C GLY A 107 0.04 -4.09 -5.70
N ILE A 108 1.00 -3.79 -4.82
CA ILE A 108 2.28 -4.48 -4.73
C ILE A 108 2.59 -4.93 -3.30
N CYS A 109 3.36 -6.00 -3.20
CA CYS A 109 4.04 -6.40 -1.98
C CYS A 109 5.56 -6.19 -2.13
N LEU A 110 6.27 -6.03 -1.01
CA LEU A 110 7.72 -5.99 -0.98
C LEU A 110 8.23 -7.20 -0.20
N LEU A 111 9.07 -8.02 -0.83
CA LEU A 111 9.61 -9.24 -0.24
C LEU A 111 11.08 -9.06 0.14
N ASP A 112 11.39 -9.24 1.42
CA ASP A 112 12.74 -9.37 1.96
C ASP A 112 13.05 -10.85 2.21
N ARG A 113 13.77 -11.46 1.28
CA ARG A 113 14.12 -12.88 1.42
C ARG A 113 15.16 -13.12 2.51
N LYS A 114 16.04 -12.14 2.78
CA LYS A 114 17.11 -12.27 3.76
C LYS A 114 16.58 -12.31 5.19
N TYR A 115 15.67 -11.40 5.52
CA TYR A 115 15.05 -11.32 6.84
C TYR A 115 13.69 -12.00 6.93
N ARG A 116 13.26 -12.63 5.82
CA ARG A 116 12.01 -13.40 5.73
C ARG A 116 10.78 -12.55 6.08
N LEU A 117 10.70 -11.35 5.49
CA LEU A 117 9.62 -10.41 5.71
C LEU A 117 8.85 -10.14 4.41
N LEU A 118 7.53 -10.01 4.52
CA LEU A 118 6.65 -9.56 3.44
C LEU A 118 5.92 -8.31 3.89
N PHE A 119 6.10 -7.19 3.20
CA PHE A 119 5.30 -5.99 3.38
C PHE A 119 4.16 -6.04 2.37
N SER A 120 2.93 -6.27 2.85
CA SER A 120 1.81 -6.64 1.98
C SER A 120 0.88 -5.49 1.61
N GLY A 121 1.08 -4.28 2.18
CA GLY A 121 0.05 -3.26 2.06
C GLY A 121 -1.31 -3.84 2.45
N ASP A 122 -2.33 -3.61 1.63
CA ASP A 122 -3.68 -4.10 1.87
C ASP A 122 -4.02 -5.39 1.11
N THR A 123 -3.03 -5.98 0.44
CA THR A 123 -3.22 -7.29 -0.21
C THR A 123 -3.49 -8.39 0.83
N VAL A 124 -2.77 -8.37 1.96
CA VAL A 124 -2.99 -9.33 3.06
C VAL A 124 -3.07 -8.55 4.36
N VAL A 125 -4.24 -8.55 4.98
CA VAL A 125 -4.53 -7.91 6.27
C VAL A 125 -5.24 -8.87 7.20
N SER A 126 -5.32 -8.55 8.50
CA SER A 126 -5.97 -9.38 9.52
C SER A 126 -7.49 -9.19 9.61
N THR A 127 -8.05 -8.38 8.72
CA THR A 127 -9.49 -8.09 8.62
C THR A 127 -9.99 -8.39 7.21
N PRO A 128 -11.30 -8.37 6.94
CA PRO A 128 -11.81 -8.47 5.58
C PRO A 128 -11.19 -7.39 4.68
N VAL A 129 -10.68 -7.81 3.52
CA VAL A 129 -10.15 -6.89 2.51
C VAL A 129 -11.30 -6.20 1.82
N LEU A 130 -11.23 -4.87 1.72
CA LEU A 130 -12.22 -4.08 1.00
C LEU A 130 -11.99 -4.21 -0.51
N MET A 131 -13.07 -4.50 -1.23
CA MET A 131 -13.06 -4.57 -2.70
C MET A 131 -14.06 -3.54 -3.24
N PHE A 132 -13.59 -2.64 -4.10
CA PHE A 132 -14.38 -1.55 -4.68
C PHE A 132 -14.47 -1.71 -6.19
N ASP A 133 -15.67 -1.60 -6.76
CA ASP A 133 -15.92 -1.82 -8.20
C ASP A 133 -15.03 -0.99 -9.14
N THR A 134 -14.64 0.22 -8.71
CA THR A 134 -13.86 1.15 -9.54
C THR A 134 -12.35 0.94 -9.46
N PHE A 135 -11.83 0.63 -8.28
CA PHE A 135 -10.39 0.62 -8.00
C PHE A 135 -9.82 -0.78 -7.86
N SER A 136 -10.62 -1.73 -7.40
CA SER A 136 -10.19 -3.12 -7.25
C SER A 136 -10.10 -3.83 -8.60
N ASP A 137 -9.35 -4.90 -8.64
CA ASP A 137 -9.36 -5.86 -9.72
C ASP A 137 -10.44 -6.94 -9.43
N THR A 138 -10.55 -7.93 -10.28
CA THR A 138 -11.52 -9.02 -10.10
C THR A 138 -11.12 -9.91 -8.92
N MET A 139 -12.10 -10.59 -8.30
CA MET A 139 -11.84 -11.60 -7.27
C MET A 139 -10.95 -12.73 -7.79
N SER A 140 -11.06 -13.05 -9.08
CA SER A 140 -10.18 -14.05 -9.71
C SER A 140 -8.73 -13.58 -9.74
N THR A 141 -8.47 -12.33 -10.13
CA THR A 141 -7.13 -11.73 -10.12
C THR A 141 -6.58 -11.68 -8.70
N TYR A 142 -7.41 -11.30 -7.73
CA TYR A 142 -7.00 -11.26 -6.33
C TYR A 142 -6.62 -12.67 -5.82
N LEU A 143 -7.42 -13.68 -6.14
CA LEU A 143 -7.12 -15.07 -5.78
C LEU A 143 -5.78 -15.54 -6.37
N GLU A 144 -5.46 -15.17 -7.62
CA GLU A 144 -4.15 -15.51 -8.22
C GLU A 144 -2.99 -14.81 -7.51
N SER A 145 -3.17 -13.55 -7.08
CA SER A 145 -2.18 -12.84 -6.26
C SER A 145 -1.93 -13.54 -4.93
N LEU A 146 -2.99 -13.97 -4.23
CA LEU A 146 -2.87 -14.72 -2.98
C LEU A 146 -2.19 -16.08 -3.17
N LYS A 147 -2.53 -16.82 -4.24
CA LYS A 147 -1.88 -18.09 -4.58
C LYS A 147 -0.39 -17.91 -4.88
N LYS A 148 -0.02 -16.83 -5.59
CA LYS A 148 1.39 -16.46 -5.82
C LYS A 148 2.13 -16.27 -4.50
N LEU A 149 1.55 -15.49 -3.56
CA LEU A 149 2.14 -15.32 -2.23
C LEU A 149 2.21 -16.63 -1.46
N ALA A 150 1.18 -17.49 -1.51
CA ALA A 150 1.19 -18.80 -0.90
C ALA A 150 2.32 -19.71 -1.43
N GLN A 151 2.62 -19.65 -2.73
CA GLN A 151 3.76 -20.40 -3.32
C GLN A 151 5.11 -19.89 -2.81
N LEU A 152 5.20 -18.61 -2.44
CA LEU A 152 6.42 -17.98 -1.91
C LEU A 152 6.57 -18.11 -0.38
N ARG A 153 5.66 -18.81 0.32
CA ARG A 153 5.62 -18.86 1.81
C ARG A 153 6.92 -19.30 2.48
N ASN A 154 7.75 -20.07 1.80
CA ASN A 154 9.07 -20.44 2.31
C ASN A 154 10.10 -19.29 2.28
N SER A 155 9.79 -18.19 1.60
CA SER A 155 10.65 -17.02 1.47
C SER A 155 10.39 -15.95 2.54
N TYR A 156 9.29 -16.03 3.28
CA TYR A 156 8.95 -15.11 4.37
C TYR A 156 8.31 -15.85 5.55
N GLU A 157 8.36 -15.24 6.71
CA GLU A 157 7.81 -15.77 7.96
C GLU A 157 6.78 -14.81 8.55
N LEU A 158 7.07 -13.50 8.46
CA LEU A 158 6.22 -12.44 8.96
C LEU A 158 5.70 -11.58 7.82
N ILE A 159 4.42 -11.23 7.90
CA ILE A 159 3.75 -10.31 6.99
C ILE A 159 3.47 -9.01 7.75
N PHE A 160 3.89 -7.88 7.17
CA PHE A 160 3.60 -6.54 7.68
C PHE A 160 2.51 -5.91 6.82
N PRO A 161 1.26 -5.90 7.30
CA PRO A 161 0.13 -5.30 6.59
C PRO A 161 0.14 -3.77 6.65
N GLY A 162 -0.62 -3.12 5.76
CA GLY A 162 -0.80 -1.67 5.76
C GLY A 162 -1.58 -1.14 6.97
N HIS A 163 -2.42 -1.97 7.57
CA HIS A 163 -3.25 -1.62 8.72
C HIS A 163 -2.95 -2.51 9.94
N TYR A 164 -3.35 -2.00 11.14
CA TYR A 164 -3.31 -2.69 12.44
C TYR A 164 -1.93 -2.96 13.04
N LEU A 165 -0.86 -2.37 12.50
CA LEU A 165 0.49 -2.25 13.10
C LEU A 165 1.09 -3.51 13.77
N ARG A 166 0.64 -4.70 13.43
CA ARG A 166 1.16 -5.97 13.96
C ARG A 166 1.55 -6.89 12.83
N PRO A 167 2.71 -7.52 12.90
CA PRO A 167 3.03 -8.60 11.98
C PRO A 167 2.04 -9.74 12.15
N ILE A 168 1.66 -10.36 11.03
CA ILE A 168 0.76 -11.51 10.96
C ILE A 168 1.46 -12.68 10.30
N GLY A 169 0.93 -13.89 10.49
CA GLY A 169 1.46 -15.10 9.87
C GLY A 169 0.84 -15.39 8.51
N SER A 170 1.45 -16.30 7.76
CA SER A 170 0.97 -16.71 6.44
C SER A 170 -0.39 -17.40 6.42
N ILE A 171 -0.91 -17.81 7.59
CA ILE A 171 -2.25 -18.39 7.71
C ILE A 171 -3.34 -17.47 7.18
N TYR A 172 -3.18 -16.13 7.31
CA TYR A 172 -4.15 -15.18 6.80
C TYR A 172 -4.28 -15.21 5.27
N ILE A 173 -3.26 -15.66 4.54
CA ILE A 173 -3.36 -15.89 3.08
C ILE A 173 -4.26 -17.10 2.80
N ASP A 174 -4.10 -18.18 3.56
CA ASP A 174 -4.92 -19.37 3.42
C ASP A 174 -6.40 -19.08 3.75
N ASP A 175 -6.66 -18.30 4.81
CA ASP A 175 -7.99 -17.86 5.20
C ASP A 175 -8.64 -17.00 4.09
N GLN A 176 -7.91 -16.06 3.52
CA GLN A 176 -8.40 -15.22 2.42
C GLN A 176 -8.67 -16.06 1.15
N ILE A 177 -7.80 -17.01 0.81
CA ILE A 177 -8.02 -17.93 -0.31
C ILE A 177 -9.31 -18.74 -0.07
N ALA A 178 -9.50 -19.27 1.14
CA ALA A 178 -10.68 -20.06 1.49
C ALA A 178 -11.98 -19.23 1.44
N CYS A 179 -11.91 -17.94 1.78
CA CYS A 179 -13.08 -17.05 1.70
C CYS A 179 -13.50 -16.71 0.26
N ILE A 180 -12.58 -16.82 -0.71
CA ILE A 180 -12.85 -16.50 -2.13
C ILE A 180 -13.35 -17.71 -2.91
N GLN A 181 -12.99 -18.92 -2.52
CA GLN A 181 -13.38 -20.18 -3.16
C GLN A 181 -14.78 -20.65 -2.77
#